data_59f940f42563a100f06a1909b5868880
#
_entry.id   59f940f42563a100f06a1909b5868880
#
_cell.length_a   1.000
_cell.length_b   1.000
_cell.length_c   1.000
_cell.angle_alpha   90.00
_cell.angle_beta   90.00
_cell.angle_gamma   90.00
#
_symmetry.space_group_name_H-M   'P 1'
#
loop_
_entity.id
_entity.type
_entity.pdbx_description
1 polymer ?
#
loop_
_entity_poly.entity_id
_entity_poly.type
_entity_poly.pdbx_seq_one_letter_code
_entity_poly.pdbx_strand_id
1 'polypeptide(L)'
;MIDLLDISAQSEGCGTEKKYRLADYFNRWWDEYTKHPTEHITPEQYKAANAIRVCRTAALGIDTYACPECGEVREIYHSCKNRFCPTCGWRDTLKWAARMKDKLLRVPHRHVDRKSVV
;
A
#
# COMPACT_ATOMS: atom_id res chain seq x y z
N MET A 1 -8.76 -4.27 -21.98
CA MET A 1 -9.42 -4.34 -20.66
C MET A 1 -8.60 -5.28 -19.79
N ILE A 2 -7.94 -4.76 -18.78
CA ILE A 2 -7.14 -5.57 -17.87
C ILE A 2 -8.11 -6.25 -16.90
N ASP A 3 -8.15 -7.57 -16.92
CA ASP A 3 -9.00 -8.33 -16.01
C ASP A 3 -8.39 -8.28 -14.61
N LEU A 4 -9.15 -7.80 -13.62
CA LEU A 4 -8.70 -7.70 -12.23
C LEU A 4 -8.36 -9.07 -11.61
N LEU A 5 -8.79 -10.16 -12.23
CA LEU A 5 -8.48 -11.54 -11.81
C LEU A 5 -7.07 -11.97 -12.22
N ASP A 6 -6.46 -11.36 -13.23
CA ASP A 6 -5.10 -11.68 -13.68
C ASP A 6 -4.01 -11.11 -12.77
N ILE A 7 -4.35 -10.10 -11.96
CA ILE A 7 -3.37 -9.46 -11.06
C ILE A 7 -3.03 -10.37 -9.87
N SER A 8 -3.92 -11.28 -9.49
CA SER A 8 -3.68 -12.21 -8.39
C SER A 8 -2.77 -13.39 -8.76
N ALA A 9 -2.61 -13.68 -10.05
CA ALA A 9 -1.78 -14.77 -10.54
C ALA A 9 -0.29 -14.41 -10.69
N GLN A 10 0.08 -13.14 -10.56
CA GLN A 10 1.45 -12.68 -10.77
C GLN A 10 2.30 -12.63 -9.48
N SER A 11 1.80 -13.14 -8.36
CA SER A 11 2.54 -13.16 -7.10
C SER A 11 3.48 -14.36 -6.94
N GLU A 12 3.53 -15.28 -7.88
CA GLU A 12 4.36 -16.47 -7.82
C GLU A 12 5.43 -16.52 -8.93
N GLY A 13 6.03 -15.39 -9.21
CA GLY A 13 7.24 -15.34 -10.01
C GLY A 13 8.45 -15.42 -9.10
N CYS A 14 9.05 -16.58 -8.94
CA CYS A 14 10.42 -16.74 -8.44
C CYS A 14 11.38 -16.12 -9.46
N GLY A 15 11.37 -14.80 -9.55
CA GLY A 15 12.33 -14.01 -10.27
C GLY A 15 13.13 -13.21 -9.26
N THR A 16 14.42 -13.31 -9.30
CA THR A 16 15.40 -12.58 -8.50
C THR A 16 15.41 -11.07 -8.72
N GLU A 17 14.37 -10.50 -9.29
CA GLU A 17 14.22 -9.06 -9.40
C GLU A 17 13.85 -8.49 -8.03
N LYS A 18 14.79 -7.73 -7.50
CA LYS A 18 14.63 -6.98 -6.27
C LYS A 18 13.50 -5.96 -6.47
N LYS A 19 12.30 -6.29 -6.05
CA LYS A 19 11.18 -5.36 -6.05
C LYS A 19 11.46 -4.26 -5.02
N TYR A 20 11.72 -3.06 -5.48
CA TYR A 20 11.82 -1.90 -4.60
C TYR A 20 10.42 -1.46 -4.15
N ARG A 21 10.25 -1.30 -2.85
CA ARG A 21 9.04 -0.75 -2.26
C ARG A 21 9.23 0.75 -1.99
N LEU A 22 8.13 1.47 -1.85
CA LEU A 22 8.18 2.90 -1.48
C LEU A 22 8.95 3.12 -0.17
N ALA A 23 8.84 2.20 0.79
CA ALA A 23 9.59 2.23 2.03
C ALA A 23 11.11 2.25 1.82
N ASP A 24 11.63 1.56 0.80
CA ASP A 24 13.05 1.51 0.51
C ASP A 24 13.58 2.89 0.07
N TYR A 25 12.79 3.61 -0.72
CA TYR A 25 13.12 4.98 -1.14
C TYR A 25 13.09 5.95 0.02
N PHE A 26 12.08 5.89 0.87
CA PHE A 26 12.02 6.73 2.08
C PHE A 26 13.15 6.43 3.05
N ASN A 27 13.50 5.17 3.27
CA ASN A 27 14.61 4.80 4.14
C ASN A 27 15.96 5.33 3.62
N ARG A 28 16.11 5.44 2.30
CA ARG A 28 17.36 5.89 1.70
C ARG A 28 17.51 7.42 1.63
N TRP A 29 16.44 8.14 1.28
CA TRP A 29 16.54 9.56 0.92
C TRP A 29 15.75 10.51 1.81
N TRP A 30 14.82 10.02 2.61
CA TRP A 30 13.95 10.87 3.41
C TRP A 30 14.71 11.75 4.41
N ASP A 31 15.69 11.19 5.11
CA ASP A 31 16.46 11.91 6.10
C ASP A 31 17.30 13.03 5.48
N GLU A 32 17.82 12.80 4.28
CA GLU A 32 18.55 13.81 3.52
C GLU A 32 17.62 14.89 2.97
N TYR A 33 16.47 14.49 2.43
CA TYR A 33 15.46 15.42 1.93
C TYR A 33 14.94 16.35 3.02
N THR A 34 14.71 15.85 4.23
CA THR A 34 14.19 16.65 5.35
C THR A 34 15.18 17.69 5.90
N LYS A 35 16.47 17.54 5.62
CA LYS A 35 17.48 18.56 5.97
C LYS A 35 17.36 19.82 5.12
N HIS A 36 17.04 19.64 3.83
CA HIS A 36 16.93 20.73 2.86
C HIS A 36 15.68 20.55 1.98
N PRO A 37 14.48 20.64 2.55
CA PRO A 37 13.27 20.43 1.79
C PRO A 37 13.05 21.57 0.79
N THR A 38 12.64 21.23 -0.43
CA THR A 38 12.28 22.21 -1.45
C THR A 38 10.97 22.94 -1.13
N GLU A 39 10.09 22.29 -0.37
CA GLU A 39 8.82 22.83 0.07
C GLU A 39 8.62 22.57 1.56
N HIS A 40 7.72 23.33 2.17
CA HIS A 40 7.36 23.11 3.56
C HIS A 40 6.71 21.74 3.76
N ILE A 41 7.30 20.92 4.63
CA ILE A 41 6.77 19.61 4.97
C ILE A 41 5.83 19.74 6.16
N THR A 42 4.58 19.32 5.98
CA THR A 42 3.59 19.34 7.06
C THR A 42 3.82 18.19 8.06
N PRO A 43 3.36 18.34 9.34
CA PRO A 43 3.45 17.24 10.31
C PRO A 43 2.79 15.94 9.84
N GLU A 44 1.69 16.04 9.08
CA GLU A 44 0.98 14.88 8.51
C GLU A 44 1.85 14.14 7.50
N GLN A 45 2.61 14.87 6.69
CA GLN A 45 3.55 14.28 5.71
C GLN A 45 4.69 13.55 6.43
N TYR A 46 5.24 14.12 7.49
CA TYR A 46 6.23 13.44 8.33
C TYR A 46 5.69 12.15 8.93
N LYS A 47 4.48 12.21 9.47
CA LYS A 47 3.81 11.06 10.06
C LYS A 47 3.57 9.95 9.04
N ALA A 48 3.10 10.31 7.85
CA ALA A 48 2.87 9.37 6.76
C ALA A 48 4.17 8.72 6.27
N ALA A 49 5.23 9.50 6.08
CA ALA A 49 6.53 8.98 5.66
C ALA A 49 7.13 8.02 6.68
N ASN A 50 7.08 8.37 7.97
CA ASN A 50 7.58 7.51 9.04
C ASN A 50 6.76 6.21 9.16
N ALA A 51 5.45 6.27 8.98
CA ALA A 51 4.59 5.09 8.96
C ALA A 51 4.95 4.14 7.80
N ILE A 52 5.19 4.68 6.60
CA ILE A 52 5.58 3.90 5.42
C ILE A 52 6.95 3.24 5.62
N ARG A 53 7.90 3.96 6.22
CA ARG A 53 9.26 3.46 6.48
C ARG A 53 9.27 2.22 7.37
N VAL A 54 8.41 2.17 8.37
CA VAL A 54 8.33 1.07 9.35
C VAL A 54 7.25 0.04 9.02
N CYS A 55 6.55 0.21 7.90
CA CYS A 55 5.50 -0.70 7.47
C CYS A 55 6.02 -2.14 7.32
N ARG A 56 5.34 -3.07 7.96
CA ARG A 56 5.68 -4.51 7.97
C ARG A 56 7.09 -4.80 8.47
N THR A 57 7.52 -4.05 9.48
CA THR A 57 8.76 -4.29 10.20
C THR A 57 8.48 -4.60 11.66
N ALA A 58 9.46 -5.15 12.36
CA ALA A 58 9.37 -5.46 13.79
C ALA A 58 9.06 -4.22 14.67
N ALA A 59 9.33 -3.00 14.16
CA ALA A 59 9.06 -1.74 14.88
C ALA A 59 7.56 -1.52 15.17
N LEU A 60 6.65 -2.07 14.33
CA LEU A 60 5.20 -1.98 14.54
C LEU A 60 4.63 -3.17 15.32
N GLY A 61 5.44 -4.15 15.65
CA GLY A 61 5.03 -5.37 16.33
C GLY A 61 4.91 -6.58 15.39
N ILE A 62 4.88 -7.75 16.00
CA ILE A 62 4.83 -9.04 15.33
C ILE A 62 3.76 -9.88 16.01
N ASP A 63 2.86 -10.48 15.22
CA ASP A 63 1.96 -11.52 15.69
C ASP A 63 2.56 -12.90 15.36
N THR A 64 2.70 -13.74 16.36
CA THR A 64 3.22 -15.08 16.20
C THR A 64 2.08 -16.09 16.28
N TYR A 65 1.92 -16.89 15.25
CA TYR A 65 0.93 -17.96 15.18
C TYR A 65 1.65 -19.30 15.19
N ALA A 66 1.25 -20.18 16.10
CA ALA A 66 1.75 -21.54 16.17
C ALA A 66 0.62 -22.52 15.83
N CYS A 67 0.91 -23.48 14.97
CA CYS A 67 -0.01 -24.58 14.70
C CYS A 67 0.05 -25.61 15.83
N PRO A 68 -1.08 -25.94 16.49
CA PRO A 68 -1.09 -26.90 17.57
C PRO A 68 -0.87 -28.36 17.10
N GLU A 69 -1.04 -28.63 15.80
CA GLU A 69 -0.93 -29.98 15.25
C GLU A 69 0.50 -30.30 14.74
N CYS A 70 1.10 -29.36 13.98
CA CYS A 70 2.41 -29.59 13.36
C CYS A 70 3.55 -28.78 14.01
N GLY A 71 3.24 -27.84 14.90
CA GLY A 71 4.24 -27.00 15.56
C GLY A 71 4.87 -25.93 14.66
N GLU A 72 4.35 -25.74 13.44
CA GLU A 72 4.80 -24.67 12.55
C GLU A 72 4.50 -23.30 13.15
N VAL A 73 5.50 -22.43 13.18
CA VAL A 73 5.38 -21.08 13.70
C VAL A 73 5.46 -20.09 12.52
N ARG A 74 4.49 -19.20 12.44
CA ARG A 74 4.47 -18.09 11.46
C ARG A 74 4.46 -16.75 12.17
N GLU A 75 5.35 -15.90 11.77
CA GLU A 75 5.42 -14.52 12.22
C GLU A 75 4.84 -13.60 11.18
N ILE A 76 3.89 -12.76 11.60
CA ILE A 76 3.24 -11.78 10.74
C ILE A 76 3.55 -10.37 11.27
N TYR A 77 4.26 -9.60 10.47
CA TYR A 77 4.57 -8.22 10.80
C TYR A 77 3.35 -7.32 10.60
N HIS A 78 3.12 -6.40 11.54
CA HIS A 78 2.02 -5.46 11.46
C HIS A 78 2.20 -4.48 10.31
N SER A 79 1.10 -4.12 9.64
CA SER A 79 1.05 -3.11 8.60
C SER A 79 0.89 -1.71 9.19
N CYS A 80 1.33 -0.67 8.47
CA CYS A 80 1.19 0.70 8.93
C CYS A 80 -0.24 1.23 8.87
N LYS A 81 -1.12 0.58 8.12
CA LYS A 81 -2.52 0.99 7.86
C LYS A 81 -2.65 2.45 7.39
N ASN A 82 -1.59 3.02 6.86
CA ASN A 82 -1.62 4.37 6.32
C ASN A 82 -2.16 4.34 4.89
N ARG A 83 -3.11 5.22 4.60
CA ARG A 83 -3.73 5.30 3.27
C ARG A 83 -2.76 5.65 2.14
N PHE A 84 -1.66 6.30 2.44
CA PHE A 84 -0.62 6.64 1.47
C PHE A 84 0.37 5.50 1.21
N CYS A 85 0.36 4.46 2.03
CA CYS A 85 1.20 3.30 1.82
C CYS A 85 0.63 2.42 0.70
N PRO A 86 1.31 2.28 -0.43
CA PRO A 86 0.79 1.48 -1.55
C PRO A 86 0.67 -0.01 -1.21
N THR A 87 1.50 -0.52 -0.32
CA THR A 87 1.45 -1.91 0.13
C THR A 87 0.20 -2.19 0.97
N CYS A 88 -0.16 -1.28 1.88
CA CYS A 88 -1.34 -1.42 2.74
C CYS A 88 -2.63 -1.05 2.00
N GLY A 89 -2.59 0.00 1.18
CA GLY A 89 -3.76 0.51 0.48
C GLY A 89 -4.22 -0.35 -0.69
N TRP A 90 -3.37 -1.19 -1.23
CA TRP A 90 -3.68 -1.99 -2.42
C TRP A 90 -4.89 -2.91 -2.23
N ARG A 91 -4.92 -3.67 -1.14
CA ARG A 91 -6.03 -4.58 -0.84
C ARG A 91 -7.36 -3.85 -0.66
N ASP A 92 -7.34 -2.72 0.01
CA ASP A 92 -8.54 -1.91 0.24
C ASP A 92 -9.03 -1.28 -1.05
N THR A 93 -8.11 -0.87 -1.91
CA THR A 93 -8.43 -0.38 -3.26
C THR A 93 -9.09 -1.46 -4.10
N LEU A 94 -8.59 -2.68 -4.09
CA LEU A 94 -9.20 -3.80 -4.81
C LEU A 94 -10.60 -4.14 -4.29
N LYS A 95 -10.78 -4.18 -2.99
CA LYS A 95 -12.10 -4.42 -2.38
C LYS A 95 -13.09 -3.30 -2.72
N TRP A 96 -12.64 -2.07 -2.67
CA TRP A 96 -13.46 -0.93 -3.05
C TRP A 96 -13.85 -0.99 -4.53
N ALA A 97 -12.90 -1.26 -5.43
CA ALA A 97 -13.14 -1.38 -6.86
C ALA A 97 -14.15 -2.48 -7.18
N ALA A 98 -14.03 -3.65 -6.53
CA ALA A 98 -14.98 -4.75 -6.70
C ALA A 98 -16.40 -4.35 -6.27
N ARG A 99 -16.54 -3.70 -5.11
CA ARG A 99 -17.84 -3.20 -4.64
C ARG A 99 -18.43 -2.14 -5.57
N MET A 100 -17.62 -1.26 -6.11
CA MET A 100 -18.08 -0.23 -7.06
C MET A 100 -18.51 -0.85 -8.37
N LYS A 101 -17.80 -1.85 -8.87
CA LYS A 101 -18.16 -2.57 -10.08
C LYS A 101 -19.56 -3.17 -9.99
N ASP A 102 -19.92 -3.73 -8.84
CA ASP A 102 -21.26 -4.30 -8.62
C ASP A 102 -22.37 -3.24 -8.53
N LYS A 103 -22.02 -2.05 -8.08
CA LYS A 103 -22.97 -0.92 -7.92
C LYS A 103 -23.14 -0.08 -9.18
N LEU A 104 -22.20 -0.15 -10.13
CA LEU A 104 -22.25 0.62 -11.35
C LEU A 104 -23.32 0.06 -12.29
N LEU A 105 -24.11 0.97 -12.86
CA LEU A 105 -25.06 0.64 -13.91
C LEU A 105 -24.31 0.28 -15.19
N ARG A 106 -24.81 -0.71 -15.95
CA ARG A 106 -24.22 -1.13 -17.25
C ARG A 106 -24.62 -0.17 -18.37
N VAL A 107 -24.28 1.10 -18.24
CA VAL A 107 -24.55 2.15 -19.20
C VAL A 107 -23.28 2.98 -19.39
N PRO A 108 -23.13 3.71 -20.49
CA PRO A 108 -22.00 4.62 -20.65
C PRO A 108 -21.95 5.65 -19.53
N HIS A 109 -20.79 5.83 -18.93
CA HIS A 109 -20.55 6.78 -17.86
C HIS A 109 -19.69 7.94 -18.33
N ARG A 110 -19.98 9.13 -17.85
CA ARG A 110 -19.18 10.33 -18.08
C ARG A 110 -18.74 10.90 -16.75
N HIS A 111 -17.46 11.17 -16.62
CA HIS A 111 -16.94 11.88 -15.46
C HIS A 111 -17.26 13.35 -15.57
N VAL A 112 -17.93 13.90 -14.56
CA VAL A 112 -18.25 15.34 -14.47
C VAL A 112 -17.61 15.91 -13.22
N ASP A 113 -16.72 16.89 -13.39
CA ASP A 113 -16.09 17.60 -12.29
C ASP A 113 -16.69 19.02 -12.21
N ARG A 114 -17.00 19.45 -10.98
CA ARG A 114 -17.49 20.81 -10.71
C ARG A 114 -16.54 21.92 -11.17
N LYS A 115 -15.24 21.64 -11.14
CA LYS A 115 -14.21 22.61 -11.56
C LYS A 115 -14.14 22.83 -13.07
N SER A 116 -14.69 21.93 -13.86
CA SER A 116 -14.72 22.05 -15.32
C SER A 116 -15.96 22.78 -15.84
N VAL A 117 -16.86 23.19 -14.98
CA VAL A 117 -18.03 24.01 -15.32
C VAL A 117 -17.68 25.48 -15.04
N VAL A 118 -17.04 26.07 -16.00
CA VAL A 118 -16.83 27.52 -16.04
C VAL A 118 -17.75 28.11 -17.07
#